data_8eda598ff185ba30233f1b4504025a09
#
_entry.id   8eda598ff185ba30233f1b4504025a09
#
_cell.length_a   1.000
_cell.length_b   1.000
_cell.length_c   1.000
_cell.angle_alpha   90.00
_cell.angle_beta   90.00
_cell.angle_gamma   90.00
#
_symmetry.space_group_name_H-M   'P 1'
#
loop_
_entity.id
_entity.type
_entity.pdbx_description
1 polymer ?
#
loop_
_entity_poly.entity_id
_entity_poly.type
_entity_poly.pdbx_seq_one_letter_code
_entity_poly.pdbx_strand_id
1 'polypeptide(L)'
;MAAAAGDALGWMTEFIRSHNDLKRKMGLEEVTDYRSWSKRVGGRFQGYEDYIAAGEYSDDTQLTICTAACISLNGCFDYHSFCKFEYPTWLEYARGAGATVKEAAEKIQRKSAAWNSNFFSRKTKEGSIDYRDGGANGAAMRISPHVLANVARWQQAETDIWRNSIISHGHPRAIIGALLYGYALHTVLQLPEPSVGQQLIEILGNWVKQLEIPKIPALKTWLTEWNQGRLESFEVVFDTTKQEAVEQLRLVWVGLRKYKSPQGILEQLGCFDQTTKGSGLATAIAGIYLFARQPEQTQQNIIIAANMIGSDTDSIAAFVGGLGGAAFGLEAIPESWRSQIQDAPFLIRIGEDLAKISAGEHDNMKIRPGYSGVKLGKALSRQAVHSDMRVVHSRLGTGTITEVDEQSLLTQGRTVTIVRINFDVGQSCKLAFRANTPSETLFVI
;
A
#
# COMPACT_ATOMS: atom_id res chain seq x y z
N MET A 1 3.58 -2.54 -12.00
CA MET A 1 4.88 -3.27 -12.06
C MET A 1 6.00 -2.51 -11.33
N ALA A 2 6.46 -1.34 -11.81
CA ALA A 2 7.61 -0.66 -11.20
C ALA A 2 7.39 -0.21 -9.74
N ALA A 3 6.17 0.19 -9.36
CA ALA A 3 5.82 0.44 -7.96
C ALA A 3 5.97 -0.83 -7.09
N ALA A 4 5.49 -1.98 -7.57
CA ALA A 4 5.65 -3.25 -6.88
C ALA A 4 7.12 -3.69 -6.76
N ALA A 5 7.94 -3.33 -7.75
CA ALA A 5 9.38 -3.57 -7.70
C ALA A 5 10.07 -2.74 -6.60
N GLY A 6 9.66 -1.47 -6.47
CA GLY A 6 10.13 -0.60 -5.39
C GLY A 6 9.69 -1.11 -4.01
N ASP A 7 8.40 -1.46 -3.85
CA ASP A 7 7.85 -2.07 -2.65
C ASP A 7 8.65 -3.31 -2.24
N ALA A 8 8.81 -4.29 -3.14
CA ALA A 8 9.52 -5.54 -2.85
C ALA A 8 10.99 -5.32 -2.43
N LEU A 9 11.69 -4.34 -3.04
CA LEU A 9 13.06 -4.03 -2.66
C LEU A 9 13.13 -3.30 -1.31
N GLY A 10 12.28 -2.29 -1.12
CA GLY A 10 12.24 -1.50 0.10
C GLY A 10 11.78 -2.28 1.32
N TRP A 11 10.87 -3.24 1.13
CA TRP A 11 10.36 -4.08 2.21
C TRP A 11 11.46 -4.92 2.90
N MET A 12 12.54 -5.26 2.20
CA MET A 12 13.69 -5.96 2.77
C MET A 12 14.36 -5.17 3.89
N THR A 13 14.25 -3.83 3.89
CA THR A 13 14.93 -2.95 4.84
C THR A 13 14.01 -2.21 5.82
N GLU A 14 12.69 -2.25 5.64
CA GLU A 14 11.69 -1.57 6.49
C GLU A 14 11.87 -1.87 7.99
N PHE A 15 12.20 -3.15 8.32
CA PHE A 15 12.40 -3.61 9.70
C PHE A 15 13.87 -3.64 10.12
N ILE A 16 14.77 -3.11 9.31
CA ILE A 16 16.20 -2.99 9.62
C ILE A 16 16.43 -1.67 10.39
N ARG A 17 17.26 -1.72 11.44
CA ARG A 17 17.47 -0.58 12.32
C ARG A 17 18.69 0.27 11.95
N SER A 18 19.66 -0.32 11.27
CA SER A 18 20.91 0.32 10.86
C SER A 18 21.63 -0.52 9.79
N HIS A 19 22.61 0.06 9.09
CA HIS A 19 23.47 -0.69 8.18
C HIS A 19 24.20 -1.86 8.85
N ASN A 20 24.61 -1.71 10.11
CA ASN A 20 25.20 -2.83 10.88
C ASN A 20 24.17 -3.96 11.12
N ASP A 21 22.89 -3.63 11.32
CA ASP A 21 21.81 -4.62 11.46
C ASP A 21 21.54 -5.32 10.11
N LEU A 22 21.58 -4.59 8.98
CA LEU A 22 21.50 -5.14 7.63
C LEU A 22 22.61 -6.16 7.39
N LYS A 23 23.86 -5.78 7.65
CA LYS A 23 25.02 -6.65 7.51
C LYS A 23 24.90 -7.91 8.37
N ARG A 24 24.47 -7.76 9.62
CA ARG A 24 24.30 -8.88 10.55
C ARG A 24 23.20 -9.84 10.13
N LYS A 25 22.04 -9.34 9.66
CA LYS A 25 20.87 -10.15 9.35
C LYS A 25 20.89 -10.74 7.96
N MET A 26 21.41 -10.01 6.98
CA MET A 26 21.35 -10.37 5.57
C MET A 26 22.72 -10.56 4.92
N GLY A 27 23.81 -10.21 5.61
CA GLY A 27 25.17 -10.26 5.05
C GLY A 27 25.44 -9.18 4.00
N LEU A 28 24.62 -8.12 3.93
CA LEU A 28 24.69 -7.09 2.91
C LEU A 28 25.14 -5.75 3.51
N GLU A 29 25.95 -5.01 2.77
CA GLU A 29 26.27 -3.61 3.07
C GLU A 29 25.16 -2.68 2.53
N GLU A 30 24.56 -3.05 1.39
CA GLU A 30 23.52 -2.34 0.68
C GLU A 30 22.60 -3.32 -0.05
N VAL A 31 21.31 -3.00 -0.15
CA VAL A 31 20.34 -3.77 -0.92
C VAL A 31 20.27 -3.20 -2.33
N THR A 32 20.69 -3.97 -3.33
CA THR A 32 20.70 -3.59 -4.76
C THR A 32 19.83 -4.51 -5.61
N ASP A 33 19.44 -5.67 -5.06
CA ASP A 33 18.67 -6.70 -5.74
C ASP A 33 17.80 -7.46 -4.75
N TYR A 34 16.79 -8.19 -5.26
CA TYR A 34 15.93 -9.01 -4.42
C TYR A 34 16.71 -10.17 -3.79
N ARG A 35 16.45 -10.39 -2.50
CA ARG A 35 16.94 -11.53 -1.73
C ARG A 35 15.79 -12.10 -0.93
N SER A 36 15.85 -13.42 -0.69
CA SER A 36 14.97 -14.03 0.29
C SER A 36 15.40 -13.66 1.69
N TRP A 37 14.43 -13.40 2.55
CA TRP A 37 14.64 -13.02 3.94
C TRP A 37 13.49 -13.50 4.81
N SER A 38 13.59 -13.33 6.11
CA SER A 38 12.50 -13.68 7.02
C SER A 38 12.28 -12.61 8.07
N LYS A 39 11.08 -12.58 8.60
CA LYS A 39 10.72 -11.76 9.75
C LYS A 39 9.81 -12.53 10.70
N ARG A 40 9.94 -12.21 11.99
CA ARG A 40 9.03 -12.75 12.98
C ARG A 40 7.73 -11.95 13.00
N VAL A 41 6.60 -12.63 12.88
CA VAL A 41 5.25 -12.05 12.95
C VAL A 41 4.43 -12.71 14.06
N GLY A 42 3.37 -12.05 14.58
CA GLY A 42 2.43 -12.64 15.54
C GLY A 42 2.82 -12.50 17.03
N GLY A 43 3.85 -11.70 17.37
CA GLY A 43 4.24 -11.39 18.73
C GLY A 43 5.07 -12.46 19.44
N ARG A 44 5.37 -12.27 20.76
CA ARG A 44 6.36 -13.05 21.48
C ARG A 44 6.03 -14.55 21.61
N PHE A 45 4.81 -14.87 22.00
CA PHE A 45 4.43 -16.26 22.34
C PHE A 45 3.73 -16.99 21.19
N GLN A 46 3.16 -16.27 20.27
CA GLN A 46 2.35 -16.79 19.15
C GLN A 46 2.94 -16.43 17.79
N GLY A 47 4.19 -15.95 17.79
CA GLY A 47 4.88 -15.56 16.60
C GLY A 47 5.54 -16.73 15.90
N TYR A 48 5.57 -16.64 14.58
CA TYR A 48 6.23 -17.55 13.67
C TYR A 48 7.19 -16.77 12.76
N GLU A 49 8.09 -17.50 12.07
CA GLU A 49 8.95 -16.90 11.05
C GLU A 49 8.19 -16.86 9.72
N ASP A 50 7.93 -15.66 9.23
CA ASP A 50 7.40 -15.46 7.89
C ASP A 50 8.57 -15.36 6.91
N TYR A 51 8.75 -16.41 6.11
CA TYR A 51 9.76 -16.45 5.06
C TYR A 51 9.26 -15.66 3.84
N ILE A 52 10.05 -14.72 3.36
CA ILE A 52 9.74 -13.87 2.22
C ILE A 52 10.72 -14.23 1.10
N ALA A 53 10.19 -14.73 -0.02
CA ALA A 53 11.01 -15.06 -1.18
C ALA A 53 11.46 -13.79 -1.91
N ALA A 54 12.55 -13.90 -2.68
CA ALA A 54 13.03 -12.80 -3.49
C ALA A 54 11.93 -12.29 -4.43
N GLY A 55 11.68 -10.98 -4.45
CA GLY A 55 10.66 -10.33 -5.28
C GLY A 55 9.23 -10.37 -4.72
N GLU A 56 8.99 -10.94 -3.53
CA GLU A 56 7.69 -10.81 -2.87
C GLU A 56 7.49 -9.37 -2.36
N TYR A 57 6.29 -8.83 -2.57
CA TYR A 57 5.86 -7.48 -2.19
C TYR A 57 5.02 -7.45 -0.92
N SER A 58 4.90 -6.27 -0.31
CA SER A 58 4.18 -6.01 0.94
C SER A 58 2.69 -5.71 0.73
N ASP A 59 2.06 -5.14 1.76
CA ASP A 59 0.67 -4.66 1.71
C ASP A 59 0.49 -3.46 0.77
N ASP A 60 1.51 -2.70 0.46
CA ASP A 60 1.46 -1.59 -0.49
C ASP A 60 0.94 -2.08 -1.85
N THR A 61 1.57 -3.09 -2.41
CA THR A 61 1.14 -3.68 -3.67
C THR A 61 -0.16 -4.48 -3.51
N GLN A 62 -0.33 -5.23 -2.41
CA GLN A 62 -1.58 -5.96 -2.16
C GLN A 62 -2.79 -5.04 -2.17
N LEU A 63 -2.74 -3.90 -1.50
CA LEU A 63 -3.86 -2.95 -1.44
C LEU A 63 -4.01 -2.13 -2.73
N THR A 64 -2.93 -1.92 -3.47
CA THR A 64 -3.00 -1.40 -4.84
C THR A 64 -3.80 -2.34 -5.75
N ILE A 65 -3.56 -3.66 -5.68
CA ILE A 65 -4.34 -4.66 -6.40
C ILE A 65 -5.80 -4.66 -5.95
N CYS A 66 -6.07 -4.59 -4.64
CA CYS A 66 -7.44 -4.49 -4.10
C CYS A 66 -8.18 -3.26 -4.63
N THR A 67 -7.48 -2.12 -4.72
CA THR A 67 -8.05 -0.88 -5.29
C THR A 67 -8.33 -1.05 -6.77
N ALA A 68 -7.39 -1.59 -7.55
CA ALA A 68 -7.56 -1.86 -8.97
C ALA A 68 -8.77 -2.77 -9.24
N ALA A 69 -8.96 -3.82 -8.42
CA ALA A 69 -10.10 -4.73 -8.52
C ALA A 69 -11.47 -4.07 -8.29
N CYS A 70 -11.48 -2.86 -7.74
CA CYS A 70 -12.68 -2.05 -7.50
C CYS A 70 -12.82 -0.87 -8.45
N ILE A 71 -12.01 -0.78 -9.51
CA ILE A 71 -12.23 0.20 -10.58
C ILE A 71 -13.22 -0.40 -11.56
N SER A 72 -14.31 0.32 -11.79
CA SER A 72 -15.34 -0.05 -12.77
C SER A 72 -14.93 0.33 -14.19
N LEU A 73 -15.60 -0.22 -15.19
CA LEU A 73 -15.27 -0.01 -16.62
C LEU A 73 -15.33 1.48 -17.05
N ASN A 74 -16.07 2.31 -16.34
CA ASN A 74 -16.11 3.75 -16.60
C ASN A 74 -15.01 4.53 -15.84
N GLY A 75 -14.09 3.83 -15.15
CA GLY A 75 -13.01 4.40 -14.38
C GLY A 75 -13.37 4.86 -12.97
N CYS A 76 -14.63 4.72 -12.54
CA CYS A 76 -15.05 5.11 -11.19
C CYS A 76 -14.68 4.04 -10.16
N PHE A 77 -14.36 4.48 -8.96
CA PHE A 77 -14.10 3.60 -7.83
C PHE A 77 -15.38 3.05 -7.22
N ASP A 78 -15.54 1.74 -7.21
CA ASP A 78 -16.59 1.05 -6.46
C ASP A 78 -16.20 0.93 -4.98
N TYR A 79 -16.40 2.01 -4.24
CA TYR A 79 -16.11 2.08 -2.80
C TYR A 79 -16.97 1.11 -1.98
N HIS A 80 -18.14 0.69 -2.47
CA HIS A 80 -18.97 -0.30 -1.80
C HIS A 80 -18.31 -1.67 -1.85
N SER A 81 -17.92 -2.13 -3.04
CA SER A 81 -17.19 -3.40 -3.20
C SER A 81 -15.87 -3.40 -2.45
N PHE A 82 -15.13 -2.30 -2.47
CA PHE A 82 -13.90 -2.18 -1.69
C PHE A 82 -14.16 -2.34 -0.20
N CYS A 83 -15.08 -1.58 0.39
CA CYS A 83 -15.37 -1.59 1.83
C CYS A 83 -15.98 -2.91 2.31
N LYS A 84 -16.83 -3.53 1.52
CA LYS A 84 -17.60 -4.70 1.98
C LYS A 84 -16.94 -6.03 1.62
N PHE A 85 -16.10 -6.05 0.61
CA PHE A 85 -15.54 -7.30 0.09
C PHE A 85 -14.01 -7.29 0.01
N GLU A 86 -13.38 -6.38 -0.75
CA GLU A 86 -11.94 -6.43 -0.99
C GLU A 86 -11.13 -6.17 0.28
N TYR A 87 -11.35 -5.02 0.90
CA TYR A 87 -10.55 -4.56 2.03
C TYR A 87 -10.66 -5.46 3.28
N PRO A 88 -11.86 -5.91 3.69
CA PRO A 88 -11.97 -6.88 4.80
C PRO A 88 -11.36 -8.24 4.49
N THR A 89 -11.49 -8.72 3.25
CA THR A 89 -11.01 -10.05 2.87
C THR A 89 -9.49 -10.08 2.70
N TRP A 90 -8.89 -8.95 2.32
CA TRP A 90 -7.44 -8.78 2.28
C TRP A 90 -6.76 -9.15 3.61
N LEU A 91 -7.40 -8.96 4.75
CA LEU A 91 -6.86 -9.35 6.06
C LEU A 91 -6.47 -10.85 6.15
N GLU A 92 -7.03 -11.72 5.31
CA GLU A 92 -6.69 -13.14 5.31
C GLU A 92 -5.27 -13.41 4.80
N TYR A 93 -4.75 -12.53 3.93
CA TYR A 93 -3.41 -12.66 3.33
C TYR A 93 -2.53 -11.41 3.50
N ALA A 94 -2.92 -10.47 4.36
CA ALA A 94 -2.20 -9.23 4.60
C ALA A 94 -0.78 -9.48 5.12
N ARG A 95 0.23 -8.90 4.48
CA ARG A 95 1.64 -9.01 4.87
C ARG A 95 2.28 -7.62 4.95
N GLY A 96 2.98 -7.36 6.04
CA GLY A 96 3.64 -6.06 6.25
C GLY A 96 2.77 -5.01 6.95
N ALA A 97 1.49 -5.07 6.76
CA ALA A 97 0.53 -4.01 7.02
C ALA A 97 0.61 -3.32 8.39
N GLY A 98 0.53 -2.01 8.34
CA GLY A 98 0.46 -1.15 9.50
C GLY A 98 -0.81 -1.34 10.33
N ALA A 99 -0.74 -0.97 11.60
CA ALA A 99 -1.84 -1.19 12.54
C ALA A 99 -3.12 -0.42 12.17
N THR A 100 -2.99 0.81 11.67
CA THR A 100 -4.15 1.65 11.29
C THR A 100 -4.91 1.04 10.11
N VAL A 101 -4.20 0.55 9.10
CA VAL A 101 -4.78 -0.09 7.91
C VAL A 101 -5.54 -1.36 8.30
N LYS A 102 -4.94 -2.22 9.15
CA LYS A 102 -5.60 -3.44 9.66
C LYS A 102 -6.85 -3.13 10.47
N GLU A 103 -6.75 -2.20 11.43
CA GLU A 103 -7.90 -1.80 12.25
C GLU A 103 -9.04 -1.24 11.40
N ALA A 104 -8.73 -0.41 10.40
CA ALA A 104 -9.71 0.11 9.46
C ALA A 104 -10.41 -1.01 8.68
N ALA A 105 -9.66 -2.02 8.19
CA ALA A 105 -10.21 -3.17 7.48
C ALA A 105 -11.07 -4.08 8.38
N GLU A 106 -10.76 -4.16 9.67
CA GLU A 106 -11.61 -4.85 10.65
C GLU A 106 -12.88 -4.06 10.94
N LYS A 107 -12.76 -2.75 11.19
CA LYS A 107 -13.89 -1.90 11.62
C LYS A 107 -14.88 -1.60 10.50
N ILE A 108 -14.46 -1.58 9.24
CA ILE A 108 -15.36 -1.38 8.09
C ILE A 108 -16.38 -2.52 7.93
N GLN A 109 -16.17 -3.68 8.58
CA GLN A 109 -17.10 -4.81 8.58
C GLN A 109 -18.34 -4.57 9.45
N ARG A 110 -18.34 -3.55 10.31
CA ARG A 110 -19.53 -3.21 11.12
C ARG A 110 -20.71 -2.85 10.22
N LYS A 111 -21.91 -3.23 10.63
CA LYS A 111 -23.15 -2.93 9.88
C LYS A 111 -23.37 -1.43 9.66
N SER A 112 -23.00 -0.61 10.64
CA SER A 112 -23.10 0.86 10.60
C SER A 112 -21.99 1.54 9.82
N ALA A 113 -20.89 0.85 9.48
CA ALA A 113 -19.77 1.45 8.79
C ALA A 113 -19.98 1.49 7.28
N ALA A 114 -19.65 2.63 6.69
CA ALA A 114 -19.58 2.86 5.25
C ALA A 114 -18.26 3.57 4.93
N TRP A 115 -17.98 3.79 3.65
CA TRP A 115 -16.76 4.46 3.22
C TRP A 115 -16.54 5.84 3.87
N ASN A 116 -17.62 6.55 4.20
CA ASN A 116 -17.62 7.88 4.82
C ASN A 116 -18.08 7.90 6.30
N SER A 117 -18.10 6.74 6.96
CA SER A 117 -18.48 6.62 8.38
C SER A 117 -17.70 5.53 9.13
N ASN A 118 -16.48 5.21 8.66
CA ASN A 118 -15.63 4.22 9.30
C ASN A 118 -14.80 4.85 10.44
N PHE A 119 -15.40 5.59 11.33
CA PHE A 119 -14.72 6.13 12.50
C PHE A 119 -14.46 5.04 13.54
N PHE A 120 -13.25 5.00 14.09
CA PHE A 120 -12.83 4.03 15.10
C PHE A 120 -11.71 4.60 15.97
N SER A 121 -11.47 3.96 17.10
CA SER A 121 -10.30 4.21 17.94
C SER A 121 -9.51 2.93 18.10
N ARG A 122 -8.20 3.01 17.98
CA ARG A 122 -7.27 1.90 18.11
C ARG A 122 -6.56 1.98 19.46
N LYS A 123 -6.64 0.91 20.25
CA LYS A 123 -5.89 0.81 21.51
C LYS A 123 -4.40 0.63 21.25
N THR A 124 -3.58 1.35 22.01
CA THR A 124 -2.12 1.23 22.04
C THR A 124 -1.65 0.99 23.48
N LYS A 125 -0.37 0.76 23.69
CA LYS A 125 0.19 0.64 25.03
C LYS A 125 0.12 1.96 25.81
N GLU A 126 0.11 3.08 25.11
CA GLU A 126 0.15 4.45 25.65
C GLU A 126 -1.24 5.11 25.72
N GLY A 127 -2.30 4.40 25.28
CA GLY A 127 -3.66 4.94 25.26
C GLY A 127 -4.47 4.51 24.05
N SER A 128 -5.17 5.46 23.44
CA SER A 128 -5.99 5.21 22.25
C SER A 128 -5.70 6.25 21.17
N ILE A 129 -5.51 5.80 19.94
CA ILE A 129 -5.36 6.66 18.76
C ILE A 129 -6.70 6.70 18.05
N ASP A 130 -7.23 7.90 17.87
CA ASP A 130 -8.46 8.14 17.11
C ASP A 130 -8.18 8.02 15.60
N TYR A 131 -9.14 7.52 14.83
CA TYR A 131 -9.10 7.48 13.38
C TYR A 131 -8.73 8.85 12.75
N ARG A 132 -9.24 9.94 13.35
CA ARG A 132 -9.01 11.31 12.89
C ARG A 132 -7.57 11.78 13.03
N ASP A 133 -6.77 11.09 13.87
CA ASP A 133 -5.34 11.33 14.06
C ASP A 133 -4.47 10.40 13.19
N GLY A 134 -5.10 9.51 12.40
CA GLY A 134 -4.43 8.59 11.49
C GLY A 134 -3.89 9.30 10.26
N GLY A 135 -2.65 9.76 10.31
CA GLY A 135 -1.97 10.52 9.25
C GLY A 135 -0.91 9.73 8.48
N ALA A 136 -0.89 8.39 8.60
CA ALA A 136 0.09 7.54 7.93
C ALA A 136 -0.16 7.39 6.42
N ASN A 137 0.84 6.87 5.70
CA ASN A 137 0.84 6.73 4.24
C ASN A 137 -0.02 5.59 3.69
N GLY A 138 -0.64 4.78 4.54
CA GLY A 138 -1.47 3.65 4.10
C GLY A 138 -2.66 4.02 3.20
N ALA A 139 -3.00 5.31 3.08
CA ALA A 139 -3.86 5.81 2.02
C ALA A 139 -3.10 5.99 0.70
N ALA A 140 -1.93 6.66 0.74
CA ALA A 140 -1.16 7.02 -0.45
C ALA A 140 -0.62 5.80 -1.22
N MET A 141 -0.20 4.74 -0.52
CA MET A 141 0.42 3.56 -1.09
C MET A 141 -0.46 2.81 -2.12
N ARG A 142 -1.80 2.97 -2.06
CA ARG A 142 -2.75 2.18 -2.85
C ARG A 142 -3.55 2.96 -3.90
N ILE A 143 -3.26 4.25 -4.13
CA ILE A 143 -4.14 5.12 -4.94
C ILE A 143 -3.82 5.11 -6.45
N SER A 144 -2.70 4.57 -6.88
CA SER A 144 -2.27 4.63 -8.27
C SER A 144 -3.32 4.11 -9.28
N PRO A 145 -4.16 3.08 -9.00
CA PRO A 145 -5.20 2.65 -9.93
C PRO A 145 -6.22 3.74 -10.29
N HIS A 146 -6.53 4.65 -9.36
CA HIS A 146 -7.46 5.77 -9.63
C HIS A 146 -6.92 6.68 -10.74
N VAL A 147 -5.61 6.95 -10.71
CA VAL A 147 -4.95 7.79 -11.70
C VAL A 147 -4.81 7.06 -13.04
N LEU A 148 -4.35 5.80 -13.01
CA LEU A 148 -4.13 5.00 -14.23
C LEU A 148 -5.43 4.76 -15.02
N ALA A 149 -6.56 4.59 -14.33
CA ALA A 149 -7.87 4.44 -14.97
C ALA A 149 -8.48 5.77 -15.45
N ASN A 150 -7.88 6.91 -15.10
CA ASN A 150 -8.42 8.23 -15.34
C ASN A 150 -7.35 9.23 -15.81
N VAL A 151 -6.43 8.82 -16.66
CA VAL A 151 -5.28 9.64 -17.10
C VAL A 151 -5.70 11.03 -17.60
N ALA A 152 -6.78 11.13 -18.38
CA ALA A 152 -7.32 12.40 -18.87
C ALA A 152 -8.40 13.03 -17.97
N ARG A 153 -8.73 12.42 -16.82
CA ARG A 153 -9.90 12.80 -15.99
C ARG A 153 -9.49 12.99 -14.52
N TRP A 154 -8.57 13.95 -14.28
CA TRP A 154 -8.03 14.19 -12.94
C TRP A 154 -9.10 14.37 -11.86
N GLN A 155 -10.17 15.15 -12.12
CA GLN A 155 -11.24 15.40 -11.15
C GLN A 155 -11.92 14.11 -10.66
N GLN A 156 -12.03 13.10 -11.55
CA GLN A 156 -12.55 11.80 -11.16
C GLN A 156 -11.53 11.05 -10.27
N ALA A 157 -10.26 11.03 -10.66
CA ALA A 157 -9.19 10.42 -9.88
C ALA A 157 -9.08 11.08 -8.50
N GLU A 158 -9.07 12.41 -8.43
CA GLU A 158 -9.01 13.18 -7.19
C GLU A 158 -10.16 12.83 -6.24
N THR A 159 -11.39 12.82 -6.76
CA THR A 159 -12.59 12.44 -6.01
C THR A 159 -12.48 11.03 -5.43
N ASP A 160 -12.00 10.08 -6.22
CA ASP A 160 -11.89 8.68 -5.80
C ASP A 160 -10.71 8.46 -4.85
N ILE A 161 -9.61 9.21 -4.98
CA ILE A 161 -8.52 9.24 -3.99
C ILE A 161 -9.03 9.75 -2.63
N TRP A 162 -9.82 10.82 -2.60
CA TRP A 162 -10.47 11.29 -1.39
C TRP A 162 -11.31 10.19 -0.72
N ARG A 163 -12.21 9.57 -1.48
CA ARG A 163 -13.09 8.50 -0.99
C ARG A 163 -12.29 7.29 -0.47
N ASN A 164 -11.27 6.88 -1.20
CA ASN A 164 -10.42 5.77 -0.81
C ASN A 164 -9.64 6.08 0.48
N SER A 165 -9.08 7.27 0.59
CA SER A 165 -8.25 7.69 1.73
C SER A 165 -9.03 7.68 3.04
N ILE A 166 -10.22 8.29 3.07
CA ILE A 166 -11.03 8.41 4.28
C ILE A 166 -11.64 7.10 4.77
N ILE A 167 -11.60 6.02 3.99
CA ILE A 167 -12.00 4.69 4.46
C ILE A 167 -11.13 4.25 5.65
N SER A 168 -9.87 4.62 5.66
CA SER A 168 -8.88 4.15 6.64
C SER A 168 -8.17 5.24 7.44
N HIS A 169 -8.04 6.45 6.89
CA HIS A 169 -7.24 7.54 7.47
C HIS A 169 -8.01 8.84 7.49
N GLY A 170 -8.21 9.40 8.68
CA GLY A 170 -8.99 10.61 8.85
C GLY A 170 -8.18 11.90 8.94
N HIS A 171 -6.85 11.82 9.10
CA HIS A 171 -6.02 13.02 9.21
C HIS A 171 -5.64 13.59 7.84
N PRO A 172 -5.66 14.92 7.64
CA PRO A 172 -5.29 15.55 6.38
C PRO A 172 -3.91 15.16 5.84
N ARG A 173 -2.91 14.84 6.67
CA ARG A 173 -1.59 14.37 6.19
C ARG A 173 -1.66 13.11 5.33
N ALA A 174 -2.52 12.16 5.68
CA ALA A 174 -2.73 10.96 4.88
C ALA A 174 -3.44 11.29 3.57
N ILE A 175 -4.47 12.15 3.63
CA ILE A 175 -5.30 12.53 2.48
C ILE A 175 -4.50 13.38 1.48
N ILE A 176 -3.84 14.44 1.96
CA ILE A 176 -3.04 15.34 1.11
C ILE A 176 -1.83 14.58 0.54
N GLY A 177 -1.20 13.68 1.32
CA GLY A 177 -0.12 12.84 0.82
C GLY A 177 -0.57 11.93 -0.33
N ALA A 178 -1.74 11.29 -0.19
CA ALA A 178 -2.33 10.46 -1.25
C ALA A 178 -2.67 11.27 -2.51
N LEU A 179 -3.29 12.43 -2.32
CA LEU A 179 -3.62 13.35 -3.41
C LEU A 179 -2.38 13.89 -4.11
N LEU A 180 -1.34 14.23 -3.34
CA LEU A 180 -0.08 14.77 -3.87
C LEU A 180 0.65 13.71 -4.71
N TYR A 181 0.74 12.48 -4.21
CA TYR A 181 1.30 11.38 -4.99
C TYR A 181 0.47 11.09 -6.25
N GLY A 182 -0.87 11.09 -6.12
CA GLY A 182 -1.77 10.92 -7.25
C GLY A 182 -1.61 12.02 -8.30
N TYR A 183 -1.51 13.29 -7.88
CA TYR A 183 -1.31 14.39 -8.81
C TYR A 183 0.08 14.39 -9.45
N ALA A 184 1.10 13.93 -8.72
CA ALA A 184 2.43 13.71 -9.29
C ALA A 184 2.41 12.64 -10.39
N LEU A 185 1.75 11.50 -10.16
CA LEU A 185 1.54 10.47 -11.19
C LEU A 185 0.79 11.00 -12.40
N HIS A 186 -0.33 11.71 -12.17
CA HIS A 186 -1.11 12.33 -13.23
C HIS A 186 -0.26 13.30 -14.06
N THR A 187 0.50 14.17 -13.39
CA THR A 187 1.39 15.14 -14.06
C THR A 187 2.43 14.44 -14.92
N VAL A 188 3.12 13.43 -14.38
CA VAL A 188 4.15 12.67 -15.10
C VAL A 188 3.55 11.96 -16.34
N LEU A 189 2.35 11.39 -16.25
CA LEU A 189 1.65 10.75 -17.37
C LEU A 189 1.23 11.73 -18.48
N GLN A 190 1.11 13.04 -18.17
CA GLN A 190 0.67 14.08 -19.13
C GLN A 190 1.84 14.79 -19.78
N LEU A 191 3.05 14.70 -19.23
CA LEU A 191 4.19 15.43 -19.75
C LEU A 191 4.79 14.72 -20.96
N PRO A 192 5.09 15.46 -22.05
CA PRO A 192 5.64 14.89 -23.27
C PRO A 192 7.08 14.39 -23.10
N GLU A 193 7.80 14.93 -22.14
CA GLU A 193 9.16 14.50 -21.77
C GLU A 193 9.30 14.35 -20.26
N PRO A 194 9.87 13.25 -19.79
CA PRO A 194 10.00 12.96 -18.35
C PRO A 194 11.10 13.74 -17.62
N SER A 195 11.78 14.66 -18.27
CA SER A 195 12.87 15.50 -17.69
C SER A 195 12.35 16.58 -16.75
N VAL A 196 11.63 16.20 -15.71
CA VAL A 196 10.73 17.11 -15.01
C VAL A 196 11.23 17.62 -13.67
N GLY A 197 12.27 17.07 -13.11
CA GLY A 197 12.94 17.50 -11.87
C GLY A 197 12.25 18.63 -11.09
N GLN A 198 12.83 19.82 -11.18
CA GLN A 198 12.30 21.01 -10.49
C GLN A 198 10.91 21.44 -10.97
N GLN A 199 10.58 21.28 -12.25
CA GLN A 199 9.30 21.66 -12.82
C GLN A 199 8.15 20.87 -12.19
N LEU A 200 8.33 19.56 -11.94
CA LEU A 200 7.33 18.76 -11.23
C LEU A 200 7.04 19.35 -9.85
N ILE A 201 8.09 19.71 -9.10
CA ILE A 201 7.92 20.27 -7.74
C ILE A 201 7.19 21.64 -7.79
N GLU A 202 7.48 22.47 -8.79
CA GLU A 202 6.78 23.75 -8.98
C GLU A 202 5.32 23.56 -9.31
N ILE A 203 4.99 22.62 -10.20
CA ILE A 203 3.60 22.26 -10.55
C ILE A 203 2.85 21.78 -9.29
N LEU A 204 3.46 20.85 -8.52
CA LEU A 204 2.86 20.32 -7.29
C LEU A 204 2.68 21.42 -6.24
N GLY A 205 3.66 22.28 -6.04
CA GLY A 205 3.56 23.40 -5.09
C GLY A 205 2.46 24.39 -5.43
N ASN A 206 2.24 24.66 -6.71
CA ASN A 206 1.16 25.53 -7.16
C ASN A 206 -0.21 24.84 -7.03
N TRP A 207 -0.28 23.55 -7.35
CA TRP A 207 -1.52 22.78 -7.22
C TRP A 207 -1.97 22.65 -5.76
N VAL A 208 -1.05 22.30 -4.81
CA VAL A 208 -1.40 22.19 -3.39
C VAL A 208 -1.96 23.48 -2.82
N LYS A 209 -1.44 24.66 -3.22
CA LYS A 209 -1.98 25.95 -2.77
C LYS A 209 -3.45 26.13 -3.14
N GLN A 210 -3.88 25.55 -4.26
CA GLN A 210 -5.25 25.65 -4.80
C GLN A 210 -6.13 24.46 -4.37
N LEU A 211 -5.55 23.46 -3.67
CA LEU A 211 -6.29 22.28 -3.25
C LEU A 211 -7.42 22.68 -2.29
N GLU A 212 -8.63 22.22 -2.60
CA GLU A 212 -9.83 22.44 -1.81
C GLU A 212 -10.47 21.12 -1.37
N ILE A 213 -11.25 21.17 -0.30
CA ILE A 213 -12.08 20.03 0.12
C ILE A 213 -13.21 19.87 -0.90
N PRO A 214 -13.40 18.69 -1.51
CA PRO A 214 -14.41 18.50 -2.54
C PRO A 214 -15.83 18.74 -2.03
N LYS A 215 -16.64 19.43 -2.78
CA LYS A 215 -18.05 19.71 -2.47
C LYS A 215 -18.96 18.52 -2.84
N ILE A 216 -18.67 17.34 -2.29
CA ILE A 216 -19.43 16.11 -2.52
C ILE A 216 -20.46 15.96 -1.39
N PRO A 217 -21.77 15.80 -1.68
CA PRO A 217 -22.80 15.70 -0.62
C PRO A 217 -22.48 14.61 0.43
N ALA A 218 -22.00 13.47 0.02
CA ALA A 218 -21.66 12.36 0.92
C ALA A 218 -20.44 12.66 1.83
N LEU A 219 -19.55 13.58 1.45
CA LEU A 219 -18.43 14.02 2.28
C LEU A 219 -18.89 14.94 3.40
N LYS A 220 -20.01 15.67 3.21
CA LYS A 220 -20.58 16.55 4.24
C LYS A 220 -20.91 15.78 5.52
N THR A 221 -21.47 14.58 5.41
CA THR A 221 -21.76 13.73 6.57
C THR A 221 -20.46 13.35 7.30
N TRP A 222 -19.42 12.95 6.57
CA TRP A 222 -18.13 12.63 7.13
C TRP A 222 -17.49 13.82 7.85
N LEU A 223 -17.50 15.02 7.24
CA LEU A 223 -16.98 16.25 7.86
C LEU A 223 -17.73 16.62 9.14
N THR A 224 -19.05 16.47 9.15
CA THR A 224 -19.86 16.72 10.35
C THR A 224 -19.45 15.81 11.50
N GLU A 225 -19.28 14.50 11.23
CA GLU A 225 -18.86 13.52 12.23
C GLU A 225 -17.40 13.74 12.64
N TRP A 226 -16.52 14.09 11.68
CA TRP A 226 -15.11 14.37 11.99
C TRP A 226 -14.95 15.56 12.96
N ASN A 227 -15.74 16.60 12.78
CA ASN A 227 -15.69 17.81 13.62
C ASN A 227 -16.32 17.60 15.01
N GLN A 228 -17.12 16.55 15.20
CA GLN A 228 -17.82 16.32 16.46
C GLN A 228 -16.84 16.09 17.62
N GLY A 229 -16.91 16.95 18.64
CA GLY A 229 -16.07 16.85 19.85
C GLY A 229 -14.58 17.18 19.64
N ARG A 230 -14.20 17.80 18.51
CA ARG A 230 -12.84 18.28 18.25
C ARG A 230 -12.72 19.76 18.61
N LEU A 231 -11.52 20.17 19.04
CA LEU A 231 -11.20 21.58 19.32
C LEU A 231 -11.01 22.36 18.01
N GLU A 232 -10.37 21.75 17.03
CA GLU A 232 -10.15 22.31 15.71
C GLU A 232 -11.00 21.58 14.68
N SER A 233 -11.58 22.31 13.73
CA SER A 233 -12.32 21.71 12.64
C SER A 233 -11.39 21.06 11.63
N PHE A 234 -11.94 20.13 10.82
CA PHE A 234 -11.19 19.50 9.73
C PHE A 234 -10.58 20.53 8.79
N GLU A 235 -11.34 21.58 8.48
CA GLU A 235 -10.94 22.65 7.56
C GLU A 235 -9.66 23.36 8.08
N VAL A 236 -9.58 23.65 9.38
CA VAL A 236 -8.41 24.28 9.99
C VAL A 236 -7.20 23.35 9.93
N VAL A 237 -7.38 22.08 10.29
CA VAL A 237 -6.27 21.08 10.25
C VAL A 237 -5.86 20.82 8.80
N PHE A 238 -6.80 20.83 7.85
CA PHE A 238 -6.53 20.67 6.43
C PHE A 238 -5.69 21.83 5.87
N ASP A 239 -6.07 23.07 6.18
CA ASP A 239 -5.32 24.25 5.73
C ASP A 239 -3.92 24.33 6.35
N THR A 240 -3.79 23.99 7.63
CA THR A 240 -2.47 23.86 8.29
C THR A 240 -1.60 22.81 7.59
N THR A 241 -2.18 21.65 7.25
CA THR A 241 -1.45 20.57 6.55
C THR A 241 -1.09 20.97 5.10
N LYS A 242 -1.93 21.77 4.41
CA LYS A 242 -1.57 22.34 3.11
C LYS A 242 -0.34 23.24 3.20
N GLN A 243 -0.26 24.07 4.22
CA GLN A 243 0.90 24.92 4.46
C GLN A 243 2.16 24.07 4.71
N GLU A 244 2.04 23.04 5.56
CA GLU A 244 3.12 22.06 5.78
C GLU A 244 3.58 21.43 4.45
N ALA A 245 2.66 21.02 3.58
CA ALA A 245 2.99 20.46 2.27
C ALA A 245 3.74 21.45 1.37
N VAL A 246 3.31 22.70 1.33
CA VAL A 246 3.98 23.77 0.56
C VAL A 246 5.40 24.01 1.06
N GLU A 247 5.61 24.02 2.38
CA GLU A 247 6.93 24.20 2.99
C GLU A 247 7.85 23.01 2.69
N GLN A 248 7.36 21.78 2.78
CA GLN A 248 8.10 20.58 2.45
C GLN A 248 8.47 20.54 0.94
N LEU A 249 7.55 20.89 0.05
CA LEU A 249 7.85 20.99 -1.39
C LEU A 249 8.87 22.09 -1.69
N ARG A 250 8.83 23.23 -0.98
CA ARG A 250 9.85 24.27 -1.08
C ARG A 250 11.23 23.77 -0.63
N LEU A 251 11.29 23.00 0.46
CA LEU A 251 12.50 22.36 0.95
C LEU A 251 13.11 21.45 -0.14
N VAL A 252 12.29 20.61 -0.75
CA VAL A 252 12.67 19.70 -1.85
C VAL A 252 13.17 20.48 -3.05
N TRP A 253 12.46 21.52 -3.46
CA TRP A 253 12.88 22.39 -4.58
C TRP A 253 14.27 23.02 -4.36
N VAL A 254 14.52 23.54 -3.14
CA VAL A 254 15.83 24.06 -2.76
C VAL A 254 16.88 22.95 -2.73
N GLY A 255 16.51 21.76 -2.27
CA GLY A 255 17.38 20.58 -2.22
C GLY A 255 17.85 20.15 -3.61
N LEU A 256 16.94 20.12 -4.58
CA LEU A 256 17.26 19.80 -5.99
C LEU A 256 18.23 20.82 -6.59
N ARG A 257 18.01 22.11 -6.37
CA ARG A 257 18.89 23.18 -6.88
C ARG A 257 20.27 23.20 -6.26
N LYS A 258 20.39 22.82 -5.00
CA LYS A 258 21.65 22.85 -4.25
C LYS A 258 22.36 21.50 -4.22
N TYR A 259 21.86 20.51 -4.96
CA TYR A 259 22.40 19.15 -5.01
C TYR A 259 22.65 18.55 -3.61
N LYS A 260 21.70 18.78 -2.68
CA LYS A 260 21.78 18.21 -1.33
C LYS A 260 21.68 16.69 -1.38
N SER A 261 22.30 16.03 -0.39
CA SER A 261 22.24 14.58 -0.28
C SER A 261 20.80 14.10 -0.09
N PRO A 262 20.40 12.94 -0.65
CA PRO A 262 19.09 12.34 -0.42
C PRO A 262 18.77 12.22 1.06
N GLN A 263 19.68 11.65 1.85
CA GLN A 263 19.50 11.49 3.28
C GLN A 263 19.20 12.82 3.98
N GLY A 264 19.97 13.88 3.70
CA GLY A 264 19.78 15.19 4.35
C GLY A 264 18.44 15.85 4.03
N ILE A 265 17.83 15.55 2.86
CA ILE A 265 16.47 16.01 2.53
C ILE A 265 15.41 15.15 3.27
N LEU A 266 15.57 13.83 3.26
CA LEU A 266 14.64 12.93 3.96
C LEU A 266 14.65 13.17 5.48
N GLU A 267 15.81 13.51 6.07
CA GLU A 267 15.90 13.93 7.47
C GLU A 267 15.08 15.20 7.73
N GLN A 268 15.22 16.21 6.89
CA GLN A 268 14.47 17.46 7.01
C GLN A 268 12.96 17.29 6.75
N LEU A 269 12.55 16.30 5.95
CA LEU A 269 11.14 15.90 5.77
C LEU A 269 10.58 15.13 6.96
N GLY A 270 11.42 14.71 7.92
CA GLY A 270 11.01 13.91 9.08
C GLY A 270 10.87 12.42 8.80
N CYS A 271 11.44 11.90 7.70
CA CYS A 271 11.31 10.49 7.33
C CYS A 271 12.01 9.51 8.28
N PHE A 272 12.91 9.99 9.14
CA PHE A 272 13.61 9.18 10.16
C PHE A 272 13.10 9.41 11.58
N ASP A 273 12.21 10.37 11.80
CA ASP A 273 11.61 10.62 13.11
C ASP A 273 10.54 9.56 13.40
N GLN A 274 10.54 9.02 14.63
CA GLN A 274 9.63 7.94 15.03
C GLN A 274 8.15 8.32 14.97
N THR A 275 7.84 9.62 15.05
CA THR A 275 6.47 10.15 15.02
C THR A 275 5.98 10.45 13.61
N THR A 276 6.89 10.69 12.66
CA THR A 276 6.55 11.15 11.30
C THR A 276 7.08 10.27 10.18
N LYS A 277 7.93 9.28 10.44
CA LYS A 277 8.55 8.43 9.40
C LYS A 277 7.56 7.76 8.45
N GLY A 278 6.40 7.37 8.93
CA GLY A 278 5.30 6.80 8.13
C GLY A 278 4.22 7.82 7.79
N SER A 279 4.47 9.13 7.94
CA SER A 279 3.50 10.18 7.57
C SER A 279 3.19 10.14 6.09
N GLY A 280 1.90 10.16 5.72
CA GLY A 280 1.46 10.16 4.33
C GLY A 280 2.05 11.31 3.52
N LEU A 281 2.21 12.47 4.14
CA LEU A 281 2.79 13.64 3.48
C LEU A 281 4.31 13.47 3.29
N ALA A 282 5.05 13.16 4.34
CA ALA A 282 6.50 13.07 4.31
C ALA A 282 6.99 11.96 3.35
N THR A 283 6.37 10.76 3.41
CA THR A 283 6.74 9.64 2.54
C THR A 283 6.40 9.89 1.07
N ALA A 284 5.24 10.49 0.77
CA ALA A 284 4.88 10.85 -0.60
C ALA A 284 5.87 11.88 -1.18
N ILE A 285 6.18 12.94 -0.44
CA ILE A 285 7.14 13.97 -0.88
C ILE A 285 8.56 13.40 -1.00
N ALA A 286 8.97 12.49 -0.13
CA ALA A 286 10.26 11.82 -0.23
C ALA A 286 10.39 10.99 -1.52
N GLY A 287 9.37 10.19 -1.86
CA GLY A 287 9.32 9.44 -3.12
C GLY A 287 9.36 10.35 -4.35
N ILE A 288 8.55 11.42 -4.34
CA ILE A 288 8.54 12.44 -5.40
C ILE A 288 9.90 13.10 -5.53
N TYR A 289 10.56 13.47 -4.41
CA TYR A 289 11.89 14.07 -4.42
C TYR A 289 12.93 13.13 -5.03
N LEU A 290 12.98 11.87 -4.59
CA LEU A 290 13.95 10.91 -5.10
C LEU A 290 13.78 10.68 -6.61
N PHE A 291 12.54 10.56 -7.09
CA PHE A 291 12.27 10.52 -8.53
C PHE A 291 12.71 11.78 -9.24
N ALA A 292 12.33 12.96 -8.74
CA ALA A 292 12.62 14.25 -9.39
C ALA A 292 14.10 14.61 -9.48
N ARG A 293 14.97 13.96 -8.71
CA ARG A 293 16.44 14.19 -8.77
C ARG A 293 17.04 13.75 -10.10
N GLN A 294 16.66 12.59 -10.58
CA GLN A 294 17.15 11.96 -11.80
C GLN A 294 16.08 10.99 -12.31
N PRO A 295 15.01 11.50 -12.96
CA PRO A 295 13.88 10.68 -13.37
C PRO A 295 14.26 9.45 -14.20
N GLU A 296 15.26 9.62 -15.09
CA GLU A 296 15.79 8.56 -15.95
C GLU A 296 16.54 7.44 -15.21
N GLN A 297 16.92 7.66 -13.97
CA GLN A 297 17.63 6.69 -13.13
C GLN A 297 16.68 6.02 -12.11
N THR A 298 15.50 5.61 -12.55
CA THR A 298 14.47 5.04 -11.65
C THR A 298 15.01 3.88 -10.82
N GLN A 299 15.72 2.92 -11.41
CA GLN A 299 16.32 1.81 -10.68
C GLN A 299 17.24 2.30 -9.55
N GLN A 300 18.14 3.23 -9.84
CA GLN A 300 19.06 3.76 -8.83
C GLN A 300 18.33 4.52 -7.73
N ASN A 301 17.30 5.27 -8.08
CA ASN A 301 16.48 6.00 -7.10
C ASN A 301 15.68 5.04 -6.19
N ILE A 302 15.19 3.90 -6.71
CA ILE A 302 14.60 2.82 -5.91
C ILE A 302 15.63 2.23 -4.94
N ILE A 303 16.85 1.94 -5.41
CA ILE A 303 17.93 1.44 -4.57
C ILE A 303 18.26 2.45 -3.45
N ILE A 304 18.37 3.73 -3.77
CA ILE A 304 18.57 4.79 -2.78
C ILE A 304 17.45 4.76 -1.74
N ALA A 305 16.17 4.71 -2.16
CA ALA A 305 15.02 4.67 -1.27
C ALA A 305 15.05 3.44 -0.34
N ALA A 306 15.33 2.26 -0.90
CA ALA A 306 15.41 1.01 -0.14
C ALA A 306 16.54 1.00 0.90
N ASN A 307 17.59 1.81 0.72
CA ASN A 307 18.72 1.91 1.64
C ASN A 307 18.63 3.11 2.60
N MET A 308 17.54 3.88 2.59
CA MET A 308 17.26 4.91 3.60
C MET A 308 16.77 4.28 4.92
N ILE A 309 17.60 3.40 5.49
CA ILE A 309 17.29 2.59 6.67
C ILE A 309 16.84 3.47 7.84
N GLY A 310 15.70 3.10 8.43
CA GLY A 310 15.05 3.85 9.51
C GLY A 310 13.90 4.74 9.04
N SER A 311 13.76 4.95 7.72
CA SER A 311 12.56 5.53 7.10
C SER A 311 11.55 4.43 6.75
N ASP A 312 10.48 4.79 6.06
CA ASP A 312 9.46 3.92 5.48
C ASP A 312 9.93 3.52 4.06
N THR A 313 10.84 2.54 4.00
CA THR A 313 11.63 2.26 2.80
C THR A 313 10.83 1.62 1.68
N ASP A 314 9.84 0.79 1.99
CA ASP A 314 8.96 0.12 1.02
C ASP A 314 8.03 1.12 0.32
N SER A 315 7.29 1.92 1.08
CA SER A 315 6.40 2.92 0.51
C SER A 315 7.15 4.00 -0.29
N ILE A 316 8.29 4.52 0.24
CA ILE A 316 9.08 5.51 -0.48
C ILE A 316 9.60 4.93 -1.80
N ALA A 317 10.14 3.70 -1.80
CA ALA A 317 10.64 3.04 -3.00
C ALA A 317 9.50 2.69 -3.98
N ALA A 318 8.32 2.30 -3.48
CA ALA A 318 7.12 2.10 -4.29
C ALA A 318 6.68 3.40 -5.00
N PHE A 319 6.72 4.54 -4.33
CA PHE A 319 6.38 5.84 -4.94
C PHE A 319 7.38 6.24 -6.02
N VAL A 320 8.68 6.03 -5.78
CA VAL A 320 9.73 6.23 -6.80
C VAL A 320 9.47 5.34 -8.02
N GLY A 321 9.24 4.04 -7.78
CA GLY A 321 8.97 3.07 -8.84
C GLY A 321 7.69 3.42 -9.62
N GLY A 322 6.63 3.84 -8.93
CA GLY A 322 5.38 4.25 -9.55
C GLY A 322 5.55 5.45 -10.49
N LEU A 323 6.26 6.48 -10.06
CA LEU A 323 6.56 7.66 -10.88
C LEU A 323 7.47 7.31 -12.05
N GLY A 324 8.52 6.50 -11.82
CA GLY A 324 9.40 6.02 -12.89
C GLY A 324 8.66 5.17 -13.92
N GLY A 325 7.79 4.27 -13.45
CA GLY A 325 6.93 3.48 -14.34
C GLY A 325 5.93 4.31 -15.14
N ALA A 326 5.41 5.40 -14.55
CA ALA A 326 4.55 6.35 -15.25
C ALA A 326 5.31 7.12 -16.35
N ALA A 327 6.60 7.44 -16.10
CA ALA A 327 7.44 8.19 -17.04
C ALA A 327 8.01 7.33 -18.16
N PHE A 328 8.48 6.12 -17.84
CA PHE A 328 9.31 5.30 -18.74
C PHE A 328 8.73 3.90 -19.02
N GLY A 329 7.53 3.61 -18.51
CA GLY A 329 6.91 2.30 -18.69
C GLY A 329 7.68 1.18 -18.00
N LEU A 330 7.73 0.00 -18.62
CA LEU A 330 8.42 -1.17 -18.07
C LEU A 330 9.96 -1.00 -18.07
N GLU A 331 10.48 -0.16 -18.94
CA GLU A 331 11.94 0.10 -19.03
C GLU A 331 12.48 0.91 -17.83
N ALA A 332 11.61 1.44 -16.98
CA ALA A 332 12.00 2.10 -15.73
C ALA A 332 12.77 1.18 -14.77
N ILE A 333 12.62 -0.13 -14.90
CA ILE A 333 13.26 -1.14 -14.07
C ILE A 333 13.89 -2.25 -14.92
N PRO A 334 15.01 -2.87 -14.47
CA PRO A 334 15.71 -3.87 -15.27
C PRO A 334 14.89 -5.15 -15.44
N GLU A 335 15.17 -5.89 -16.52
CA GLU A 335 14.51 -7.18 -16.82
C GLU A 335 14.69 -8.19 -15.69
N SER A 336 15.85 -8.20 -15.03
CA SER A 336 16.11 -9.08 -13.88
C SER A 336 15.14 -8.85 -12.73
N TRP A 337 14.69 -7.60 -12.51
CA TRP A 337 13.66 -7.30 -11.51
C TRP A 337 12.26 -7.66 -12.02
N ARG A 338 11.97 -7.32 -13.28
CA ARG A 338 10.67 -7.62 -13.90
C ARG A 338 10.31 -9.09 -13.87
N SER A 339 11.30 -9.95 -14.13
CA SER A 339 11.10 -11.42 -14.17
C SER A 339 11.01 -12.06 -12.78
N GLN A 340 11.55 -11.42 -11.74
CA GLN A 340 11.57 -11.96 -10.38
C GLN A 340 10.44 -11.45 -9.49
N ILE A 341 9.80 -10.32 -9.85
CA ILE A 341 8.71 -9.77 -9.02
C ILE A 341 7.54 -10.75 -8.92
N GLN A 342 7.00 -10.92 -7.73
CA GLN A 342 5.83 -11.76 -7.49
C GLN A 342 4.68 -11.37 -8.43
N ASP A 343 4.03 -12.36 -9.03
CA ASP A 343 2.85 -12.20 -9.88
C ASP A 343 3.05 -11.25 -11.09
N ALA A 344 4.28 -11.15 -11.63
CA ALA A 344 4.63 -10.21 -12.68
C ALA A 344 3.65 -10.17 -13.87
N PRO A 345 3.22 -11.29 -14.46
CA PRO A 345 2.24 -11.30 -15.55
C PRO A 345 0.87 -10.73 -15.14
N PHE A 346 0.47 -10.97 -13.89
CA PHE A 346 -0.78 -10.44 -13.35
C PHE A 346 -0.72 -8.93 -13.14
N LEU A 347 0.39 -8.40 -12.64
CA LEU A 347 0.60 -6.97 -12.46
C LEU A 347 0.64 -6.21 -13.78
N ILE A 348 1.27 -6.79 -14.83
CA ILE A 348 1.26 -6.23 -16.19
C ILE A 348 -0.18 -6.14 -16.70
N ARG A 349 -0.93 -7.24 -16.62
CA ARG A 349 -2.33 -7.28 -17.07
C ARG A 349 -3.20 -6.24 -16.36
N ILE A 350 -3.06 -6.07 -15.04
CA ILE A 350 -3.79 -5.01 -14.31
C ILE A 350 -3.47 -3.64 -14.89
N GLY A 351 -2.19 -3.36 -15.16
CA GLY A 351 -1.79 -2.08 -15.75
C GLY A 351 -2.40 -1.84 -17.12
N GLU A 352 -2.37 -2.85 -17.99
CA GLU A 352 -3.00 -2.82 -19.32
C GLU A 352 -4.51 -2.62 -19.24
N ASP A 353 -5.16 -3.30 -18.29
CA ASP A 353 -6.60 -3.20 -18.07
C ASP A 353 -7.00 -1.79 -17.62
N LEU A 354 -6.26 -1.19 -16.70
CA LEU A 354 -6.49 0.19 -16.26
C LEU A 354 -6.25 1.18 -17.40
N ALA A 355 -5.24 0.97 -18.25
CA ALA A 355 -4.98 1.80 -19.42
C ALA A 355 -6.14 1.72 -20.44
N LYS A 356 -6.67 0.52 -20.72
CA LYS A 356 -7.85 0.33 -21.58
C LYS A 356 -9.08 1.04 -21.02
N ILE A 357 -9.32 0.95 -19.69
CA ILE A 357 -10.39 1.68 -19.01
C ILE A 357 -10.20 3.19 -19.20
N SER A 358 -8.99 3.70 -19.05
CA SER A 358 -8.69 5.12 -19.25
C SER A 358 -8.93 5.58 -20.69
N ALA A 359 -8.63 4.73 -21.67
CA ALA A 359 -8.86 4.98 -23.09
C ALA A 359 -10.33 4.81 -23.52
N GLY A 360 -11.18 4.25 -22.66
CA GLY A 360 -12.57 3.90 -23.00
C GLY A 360 -12.68 2.62 -23.84
N GLU A 361 -11.63 1.82 -23.89
CA GLU A 361 -11.52 0.56 -24.63
C GLU A 361 -11.77 -0.61 -23.66
N HIS A 362 -13.01 -0.96 -23.41
CA HIS A 362 -13.33 -1.98 -22.41
C HIS A 362 -14.35 -2.98 -22.92
N ASP A 363 -13.94 -4.24 -23.00
CA ASP A 363 -14.79 -5.40 -23.22
C ASP A 363 -14.72 -6.31 -21.98
N ASN A 364 -15.80 -6.37 -21.20
CA ASN A 364 -16.08 -7.40 -20.18
C ASN A 364 -14.93 -7.73 -19.18
N MET A 365 -14.14 -6.74 -18.81
CA MET A 365 -13.00 -6.95 -17.93
C MET A 365 -13.43 -7.23 -16.49
N LYS A 366 -12.92 -8.33 -15.92
CA LYS A 366 -13.04 -8.62 -14.48
C LYS A 366 -11.65 -8.94 -13.93
N ILE A 367 -11.12 -8.02 -13.12
CA ILE A 367 -9.85 -8.25 -12.45
C ILE A 367 -9.97 -9.40 -11.46
N ARG A 368 -11.15 -9.57 -10.83
CA ARG A 368 -11.41 -10.63 -9.84
C ARG A 368 -12.79 -11.26 -9.99
N PRO A 369 -12.94 -12.54 -9.56
CA PRO A 369 -14.23 -13.23 -9.50
C PRO A 369 -15.17 -12.59 -8.48
N GLY A 370 -16.41 -13.03 -8.48
CA GLY A 370 -17.44 -12.59 -7.54
C GLY A 370 -17.18 -13.05 -6.10
N TYR A 371 -17.84 -12.41 -5.15
CA TYR A 371 -17.77 -12.75 -3.72
C TYR A 371 -18.58 -14.01 -3.38
N SER A 372 -17.98 -14.95 -2.62
CA SER A 372 -18.65 -16.18 -2.13
C SER A 372 -18.98 -16.21 -0.64
N GLY A 373 -18.48 -15.25 0.13
CA GLY A 373 -18.75 -15.12 1.57
C GLY A 373 -17.98 -16.08 2.50
N VAL A 374 -17.16 -16.99 1.97
CA VAL A 374 -16.40 -17.97 2.75
C VAL A 374 -14.99 -17.46 3.03
N LYS A 375 -14.57 -17.46 4.30
CA LYS A 375 -13.19 -17.18 4.71
C LYS A 375 -12.36 -18.44 4.56
N LEU A 376 -11.38 -18.42 3.66
CA LEU A 376 -10.56 -19.58 3.31
C LEU A 376 -9.72 -20.07 4.49
N GLY A 377 -9.05 -19.19 5.23
CA GLY A 377 -8.25 -19.57 6.39
C GLY A 377 -9.05 -20.32 7.46
N LYS A 378 -10.32 -19.92 7.68
CA LYS A 378 -11.23 -20.63 8.58
C LYS A 378 -11.65 -22.00 8.04
N ALA A 379 -11.80 -22.15 6.73
CA ALA A 379 -12.12 -23.44 6.12
C ALA A 379 -10.93 -24.41 6.24
N LEU A 380 -9.72 -23.94 5.91
CA LEU A 380 -8.49 -24.73 5.97
C LEU A 380 -8.13 -25.17 7.41
N SER A 381 -8.41 -24.36 8.43
CA SER A 381 -8.13 -24.72 9.82
C SER A 381 -8.91 -25.95 10.36
N ARG A 382 -9.88 -26.46 9.60
CA ARG A 382 -10.78 -27.56 9.99
C ARG A 382 -10.50 -28.88 9.26
N GLN A 383 -9.49 -28.94 8.42
CA GLN A 383 -9.17 -30.10 7.60
C GLN A 383 -7.68 -30.29 7.45
N ALA A 384 -7.24 -31.48 7.06
CA ALA A 384 -5.86 -31.70 6.66
C ALA A 384 -5.56 -30.92 5.36
N VAL A 385 -4.41 -30.28 5.32
CA VAL A 385 -3.98 -29.45 4.20
C VAL A 385 -2.69 -30.02 3.62
N HIS A 386 -2.64 -30.11 2.30
CA HIS A 386 -1.47 -30.63 1.57
C HIS A 386 -1.26 -29.84 0.27
N SER A 387 -0.09 -29.97 -0.31
CA SER A 387 0.22 -29.43 -1.64
C SER A 387 -0.72 -30.04 -2.69
N ASP A 388 -0.93 -29.31 -3.78
CA ASP A 388 -1.83 -29.64 -4.89
C ASP A 388 -3.33 -29.63 -4.56
N MET A 389 -3.70 -29.30 -3.33
CA MET A 389 -5.10 -29.14 -2.93
C MET A 389 -5.73 -27.94 -3.63
N ARG A 390 -6.88 -28.15 -4.28
CA ARG A 390 -7.69 -27.06 -4.87
C ARG A 390 -8.52 -26.38 -3.78
N VAL A 391 -8.50 -25.07 -3.80
CA VAL A 391 -9.20 -24.23 -2.82
C VAL A 391 -9.96 -23.10 -3.51
N VAL A 392 -10.93 -22.52 -2.83
CA VAL A 392 -11.70 -21.37 -3.29
C VAL A 392 -11.62 -20.27 -2.27
N HIS A 393 -11.08 -19.13 -2.68
CA HIS A 393 -11.07 -17.90 -1.86
C HIS A 393 -12.17 -16.96 -2.34
N SER A 394 -12.84 -16.29 -1.39
CA SER A 394 -14.02 -15.47 -1.68
C SER A 394 -13.81 -14.35 -2.71
N ARG A 395 -12.59 -13.81 -2.81
CA ARG A 395 -12.26 -12.73 -3.76
C ARG A 395 -11.26 -13.11 -4.82
N LEU A 396 -10.38 -14.06 -4.54
CA LEU A 396 -9.34 -14.47 -5.48
C LEU A 396 -9.78 -15.64 -6.36
N GLY A 397 -10.92 -16.25 -6.04
CA GLY A 397 -11.46 -17.38 -6.80
C GLY A 397 -10.78 -18.70 -6.49
N THR A 398 -10.70 -19.57 -7.48
CA THR A 398 -10.09 -20.88 -7.38
C THR A 398 -8.57 -20.78 -7.44
N GLY A 399 -7.88 -21.60 -6.66
CA GLY A 399 -6.42 -21.68 -6.65
C GLY A 399 -5.93 -23.04 -6.20
N THR A 400 -4.61 -23.24 -6.25
CA THR A 400 -3.94 -24.46 -5.83
C THR A 400 -2.94 -24.12 -4.74
N ILE A 401 -2.95 -24.88 -3.65
CA ILE A 401 -1.90 -24.81 -2.62
C ILE A 401 -0.61 -25.39 -3.21
N THR A 402 0.44 -24.58 -3.25
CA THR A 402 1.74 -24.98 -3.80
C THR A 402 2.77 -25.35 -2.73
N GLU A 403 2.63 -24.75 -1.55
CA GLU A 403 3.55 -24.99 -0.42
C GLU A 403 2.74 -25.05 0.87
N VAL A 404 3.16 -25.94 1.78
CA VAL A 404 2.64 -26.05 3.14
C VAL A 404 3.84 -26.08 4.09
N ASP A 405 3.85 -25.17 5.06
CA ASP A 405 4.85 -25.09 6.11
C ASP A 405 4.15 -25.11 7.48
N GLU A 406 4.66 -25.91 8.42
CA GLU A 406 4.15 -26.02 9.78
C GLU A 406 5.21 -25.61 10.78
N GLN A 407 4.93 -24.62 11.58
CA GLN A 407 5.85 -24.11 12.58
C GLN A 407 5.28 -24.23 13.99
N SER A 408 6.08 -24.79 14.92
CA SER A 408 5.74 -24.79 16.33
C SER A 408 5.83 -23.40 16.92
N LEU A 409 4.81 -23.01 17.68
CA LEU A 409 4.79 -21.75 18.40
C LEU A 409 5.52 -21.87 19.75
N LEU A 410 5.97 -20.75 20.31
CA LEU A 410 6.50 -20.73 21.68
C LEU A 410 5.45 -21.12 22.73
N THR A 411 4.17 -20.98 22.42
CA THR A 411 3.08 -21.53 23.24
C THR A 411 3.06 -23.05 23.04
N GLN A 412 3.37 -23.78 24.11
CA GLN A 412 3.48 -25.24 24.10
C GLN A 412 2.22 -25.92 23.48
N GLY A 413 2.46 -26.89 22.60
CA GLY A 413 1.41 -27.69 21.96
C GLY A 413 0.61 -26.94 20.88
N ARG A 414 1.08 -25.79 20.38
CA ARG A 414 0.42 -25.07 19.30
C ARG A 414 1.32 -24.93 18.08
N THR A 415 0.71 -25.13 16.92
CA THR A 415 1.33 -24.94 15.61
C THR A 415 0.58 -23.88 14.80
N VAL A 416 1.27 -23.24 13.87
CA VAL A 416 0.71 -22.45 12.79
C VAL A 416 1.02 -23.15 11.48
N THR A 417 0.03 -23.29 10.64
CA THR A 417 0.18 -23.76 9.26
C THR A 417 0.19 -22.56 8.34
N ILE A 418 1.20 -22.46 7.49
CA ILE A 418 1.38 -21.41 6.50
C ILE A 418 1.26 -22.09 5.14
N VAL A 419 0.37 -21.56 4.28
CA VAL A 419 0.19 -22.08 2.92
C VAL A 419 0.47 -20.99 1.91
N ARG A 420 1.17 -21.35 0.83
CA ARG A 420 1.24 -20.54 -0.40
C ARG A 420 0.18 -21.06 -1.37
N ILE A 421 -0.58 -20.15 -1.94
CA ILE A 421 -1.65 -20.47 -2.88
C ILE A 421 -1.45 -19.66 -4.15
N ASN A 422 -1.44 -20.33 -5.29
CA ASN A 422 -1.46 -19.72 -6.61
C ASN A 422 -2.90 -19.75 -7.12
N PHE A 423 -3.50 -18.59 -7.30
CA PHE A 423 -4.87 -18.45 -7.79
C PHE A 423 -4.91 -18.40 -9.32
N ASP A 424 -5.97 -18.99 -9.90
CA ASP A 424 -6.15 -19.06 -11.35
C ASP A 424 -6.23 -17.66 -12.00
N VAL A 425 -6.59 -16.64 -11.23
CA VAL A 425 -6.56 -15.24 -11.65
C VAL A 425 -5.12 -14.71 -11.91
N GLY A 426 -4.10 -15.43 -11.46
CA GLY A 426 -2.69 -15.10 -11.60
C GLY A 426 -2.07 -14.39 -10.38
N GLN A 427 -2.82 -14.19 -9.31
CA GLN A 427 -2.31 -13.69 -8.05
C GLN A 427 -1.93 -14.84 -7.13
N SER A 428 -0.81 -14.72 -6.42
CA SER A 428 -0.42 -15.63 -5.36
C SER A 428 -0.51 -14.96 -3.99
N CYS A 429 -0.81 -15.75 -2.95
CA CYS A 429 -0.89 -15.25 -1.58
C CYS A 429 -0.36 -16.30 -0.59
N LYS A 430 0.07 -15.82 0.57
CA LYS A 430 0.30 -16.67 1.74
C LYS A 430 -0.78 -16.45 2.77
N LEU A 431 -1.31 -17.56 3.31
CA LEU A 431 -2.24 -17.55 4.43
C LEU A 431 -1.61 -18.30 5.59
N ALA A 432 -1.70 -17.72 6.79
CA ALA A 432 -1.29 -18.38 8.02
C ALA A 432 -2.52 -18.60 8.91
N PHE A 433 -2.72 -19.82 9.37
CA PHE A 433 -3.82 -20.18 10.25
C PHE A 433 -3.37 -21.21 11.29
N ARG A 434 -4.13 -21.35 12.37
CA ARG A 434 -3.93 -22.39 13.36
C ARG A 434 -4.89 -23.51 13.05
N ALA A 435 -4.37 -24.74 12.95
CA ALA A 435 -5.22 -25.90 12.94
C ALA A 435 -5.97 -25.94 14.29
N ASN A 436 -7.29 -26.04 14.24
CA ASN A 436 -8.03 -26.47 15.41
C ASN A 436 -7.60 -27.93 15.61
N THR A 437 -7.04 -28.26 16.78
CA THR A 437 -6.88 -29.66 17.18
C THR A 437 -8.21 -30.33 16.93
N PRO A 438 -8.31 -31.43 16.17
CA PRO A 438 -9.55 -32.15 16.05
C PRO A 438 -10.00 -32.44 17.48
N SER A 439 -11.10 -31.86 17.91
CA SER A 439 -11.80 -32.37 19.08
C SER A 439 -12.00 -33.85 18.81
N GLU A 440 -11.46 -34.70 19.69
CA GLU A 440 -11.56 -36.12 19.64
C GLU A 440 -12.87 -36.55 19.02
N THR A 441 -12.77 -37.34 17.99
CA THR A 441 -13.90 -37.94 17.28
C THR A 441 -14.88 -38.49 18.29
N LEU A 442 -16.01 -37.86 18.46
CA LEU A 442 -17.15 -38.50 19.07
C LEU A 442 -17.43 -39.72 18.19
N PHE A 443 -17.11 -40.88 18.72
CA PHE A 443 -17.55 -42.17 18.21
C PHE A 443 -19.06 -42.11 18.02
N VAL A 444 -19.52 -42.07 16.78
CA VAL A 444 -20.87 -42.46 16.43
C VAL A 444 -20.83 -43.99 16.30
N ILE A 445 -21.44 -44.65 17.28
CA ILE A 445 -21.80 -46.06 17.23
C ILE A 445 -22.94 -46.23 16.23
#